data_40f8d8749234054c5dbf4eac5c3f5e3f
#
_entry.id   40f8d8749234054c5dbf4eac5c3f5e3f
#
_cell.length_a   1.000
_cell.length_b   1.000
_cell.length_c   1.000
_cell.angle_alpha   90.00
_cell.angle_beta   90.00
_cell.angle_gamma   90.00
#
_symmetry.space_group_name_H-M   'P 1'
#
loop_
_entity.id
_entity.type
_entity.pdbx_description
1 polymer ?
#
loop_
_entity_poly.entity_id
_entity_poly.type
_entity_poly.pdbx_seq_one_letter_code
_entity_poly.pdbx_strand_id
1 'polypeptide(L)'
;MNILSLQYLLFSAEASVLTWLFPNKTRKYTVFVINLFFLFLLWSNLQDVIYVLVLTLWVWLCGWYLDHKQKTVSVITISIAVPVLGLLACKYAGYFDTQIVMPLGISFYTFKGISYLFDLYRDKLKSRDIISVFDYVVFFPVFMAGPINRSGAFFEELEKPWIFEYRDQKNGFVQAVLGAVEKLVIADQLAAMVKVFLKPELTGWYTFFGVILYAFQIYADFDAYSNVAIGISRMMGFHLDRNFHSPYLSSSIAEFWRRWHISLSSWLRDYIYIPLGGNRKGPIRKAVNILIVFLVSGLWHGSTVMFLVWGFGHALVHIIEGGLKPYVKNQKWMSCLKPVWILIHFLIVAVLWVFFRSASMAEASDILHRMTLISGLPVINYETAGITINELHWTFILILIILVTDILRYQRDMIQFLSERFIITRWVFYILVIVLTIIFGVYGPGYHPEDFIYVTF
;
A
#
# COMPACT_ATOMS: atom_id res chain seq x y z
N MET A 1 -12.08 -8.54 -9.60
CA MET A 1 -11.07 -8.50 -10.70
C MET A 1 -9.70 -8.36 -10.05
N ASN A 2 -8.78 -9.32 -10.25
CA ASN A 2 -7.42 -9.26 -9.71
C ASN A 2 -6.53 -8.43 -10.64
N ILE A 3 -5.61 -7.59 -10.10
CA ILE A 3 -4.72 -6.71 -10.89
C ILE A 3 -3.73 -7.48 -11.78
N LEU A 4 -3.48 -8.76 -11.51
CA LEU A 4 -2.68 -9.65 -12.37
C LEU A 4 -3.54 -10.57 -13.23
N SER A 5 -4.88 -10.42 -13.23
CA SER A 5 -5.73 -11.16 -14.16
C SER A 5 -5.44 -10.73 -15.60
N LEU A 6 -5.51 -11.67 -16.52
CA LEU A 6 -5.32 -11.40 -17.95
C LEU A 6 -6.23 -10.27 -18.43
N GLN A 7 -7.48 -10.24 -17.96
CA GLN A 7 -8.44 -9.18 -18.29
C GLN A 7 -7.96 -7.80 -17.84
N TYR A 8 -7.43 -7.67 -16.60
CA TYR A 8 -6.92 -6.39 -16.10
C TYR A 8 -5.67 -5.96 -16.85
N LEU A 9 -4.76 -6.89 -17.14
CA LEU A 9 -3.51 -6.59 -17.85
C LEU A 9 -3.78 -6.17 -19.30
N LEU A 10 -4.68 -6.87 -20.02
CA LEU A 10 -5.09 -6.48 -21.37
C LEU A 10 -5.77 -5.12 -21.36
N PHE A 11 -6.74 -4.90 -20.47
CA PHE A 11 -7.38 -3.59 -20.31
C PHE A 11 -6.37 -2.48 -20.02
N SER A 12 -5.38 -2.73 -19.14
CA SER A 12 -4.35 -1.75 -18.81
C SER A 12 -3.45 -1.41 -20.01
N ALA A 13 -3.13 -2.41 -20.83
CA ALA A 13 -2.38 -2.19 -22.07
C ALA A 13 -3.20 -1.36 -23.08
N GLU A 14 -4.46 -1.70 -23.30
CA GLU A 14 -5.38 -0.95 -24.16
C GLU A 14 -5.57 0.48 -23.66
N ALA A 15 -5.81 0.67 -22.37
CA ALA A 15 -5.95 1.99 -21.74
C ALA A 15 -4.69 2.85 -21.95
N SER A 16 -3.50 2.25 -21.78
CA SER A 16 -2.22 2.94 -22.01
C SER A 16 -2.08 3.40 -23.46
N VAL A 17 -2.44 2.56 -24.43
CA VAL A 17 -2.40 2.91 -25.86
C VAL A 17 -3.44 4.00 -26.19
N LEU A 18 -4.70 3.80 -25.75
CA LEU A 18 -5.80 4.73 -26.02
C LEU A 18 -5.50 6.14 -25.50
N THR A 19 -4.84 6.25 -24.36
CA THR A 19 -4.46 7.55 -23.79
C THR A 19 -3.62 8.39 -24.76
N TRP A 20 -2.83 7.79 -25.63
CA TRP A 20 -1.93 8.49 -26.55
C TRP A 20 -2.45 8.61 -27.99
N LEU A 21 -3.53 7.92 -28.35
CA LEU A 21 -4.12 7.99 -29.69
C LEU A 21 -4.90 9.27 -29.93
N PHE A 22 -5.35 9.93 -28.88
CA PHE A 22 -6.21 11.11 -28.99
C PHE A 22 -5.45 12.42 -28.68
N PRO A 23 -5.86 13.57 -29.29
CA PRO A 23 -5.23 14.85 -29.08
C PRO A 23 -5.29 15.31 -27.61
N ASN A 24 -4.32 16.13 -27.18
CA ASN A 24 -4.27 16.69 -25.83
C ASN A 24 -5.58 17.30 -25.34
N LYS A 25 -6.33 17.97 -26.22
CA LYS A 25 -7.61 18.64 -25.89
C LYS A 25 -8.71 17.66 -25.44
N THR A 26 -8.67 16.42 -25.90
CA THR A 26 -9.69 15.39 -25.59
C THR A 26 -9.26 14.42 -24.50
N ARG A 27 -8.05 14.54 -24.01
CA ARG A 27 -7.43 13.60 -23.08
C ARG A 27 -8.21 13.35 -21.79
N LYS A 28 -8.71 14.40 -21.15
CA LYS A 28 -9.61 14.25 -20.00
C LYS A 28 -10.79 13.34 -20.33
N TYR A 29 -11.41 13.52 -21.46
CA TYR A 29 -12.54 12.68 -21.90
C TYR A 29 -12.09 11.25 -22.24
N THR A 30 -10.87 11.06 -22.73
CA THR A 30 -10.29 9.74 -22.97
C THR A 30 -10.10 9.00 -21.65
N VAL A 31 -9.52 9.64 -20.62
CA VAL A 31 -9.37 9.08 -19.28
C VAL A 31 -10.73 8.77 -18.67
N PHE A 32 -11.71 9.66 -18.85
CA PHE A 32 -13.08 9.45 -18.40
C PHE A 32 -13.71 8.18 -19.03
N VAL A 33 -13.59 8.03 -20.35
CA VAL A 33 -14.11 6.84 -21.05
C VAL A 33 -13.41 5.56 -20.58
N ILE A 34 -12.10 5.60 -20.40
CA ILE A 34 -11.32 4.47 -19.86
C ILE A 34 -11.82 4.10 -18.45
N ASN A 35 -11.97 5.07 -17.55
CA ASN A 35 -12.46 4.85 -16.20
C ASN A 35 -13.90 4.36 -16.18
N LEU A 36 -14.75 4.86 -17.08
CA LEU A 36 -16.13 4.39 -17.23
C LEU A 36 -16.18 2.93 -17.71
N PHE A 37 -15.32 2.56 -18.68
CA PHE A 37 -15.23 1.18 -19.15
C PHE A 37 -14.68 0.25 -18.06
N PHE A 38 -13.73 0.71 -17.26
CA PHE A 38 -13.28 -0.03 -16.08
C PHE A 38 -14.42 -0.33 -15.10
N LEU A 39 -15.28 0.65 -14.81
CA LEU A 39 -16.48 0.41 -13.99
C LEU A 39 -17.46 -0.56 -14.66
N PHE A 40 -17.56 -0.55 -15.99
CA PHE A 40 -18.35 -1.53 -16.72
C PHE A 40 -17.80 -2.96 -16.55
N LEU A 41 -16.50 -3.15 -16.51
CA LEU A 41 -15.87 -4.44 -16.21
C LEU A 41 -16.14 -4.92 -14.77
N LEU A 42 -16.46 -3.99 -13.85
CA LEU A 42 -16.89 -4.29 -12.48
C LEU A 42 -18.40 -4.47 -12.34
N TRP A 43 -19.17 -4.38 -13.43
CA TRP A 43 -20.64 -4.38 -13.42
C TRP A 43 -21.26 -5.64 -12.82
N SER A 44 -20.54 -6.76 -12.77
CA SER A 44 -20.98 -7.98 -12.06
C SER A 44 -21.29 -7.72 -10.58
N ASN A 45 -20.73 -6.64 -10.01
CA ASN A 45 -21.00 -6.16 -8.66
C ASN A 45 -21.59 -4.74 -8.71
N LEU A 46 -22.87 -4.64 -9.02
CA LEU A 46 -23.56 -3.36 -9.22
C LEU A 46 -23.47 -2.43 -7.99
N GLN A 47 -23.37 -3.00 -6.78
CA GLN A 47 -23.24 -2.23 -5.55
C GLN A 47 -21.94 -1.39 -5.54
N ASP A 48 -20.82 -1.94 -6.05
CA ASP A 48 -19.54 -1.23 -6.13
C ASP A 48 -19.65 0.00 -7.04
N VAL A 49 -20.30 -0.20 -8.19
CA VAL A 49 -20.50 0.88 -9.18
C VAL A 49 -21.41 1.97 -8.63
N ILE A 50 -22.55 1.60 -8.06
CA ILE A 50 -23.49 2.58 -7.48
C ILE A 50 -22.82 3.37 -6.37
N TYR A 51 -22.11 2.70 -5.46
CA TYR A 51 -21.50 3.37 -4.33
C TYR A 51 -20.46 4.42 -4.77
N VAL A 52 -19.57 4.08 -5.70
CA VAL A 52 -18.55 5.01 -6.17
C VAL A 52 -19.15 6.17 -6.96
N LEU A 53 -20.22 5.96 -7.73
CA LEU A 53 -20.92 7.03 -8.43
C LEU A 53 -21.62 7.99 -7.47
N VAL A 54 -22.31 7.48 -6.45
CA VAL A 54 -22.95 8.28 -5.40
C VAL A 54 -21.91 9.07 -4.62
N LEU A 55 -20.80 8.45 -4.24
CA LEU A 55 -19.70 9.15 -3.57
C LEU A 55 -19.11 10.24 -4.45
N THR A 56 -18.86 9.97 -5.72
CA THR A 56 -18.32 10.95 -6.67
C THR A 56 -19.24 12.16 -6.80
N LEU A 57 -20.53 11.92 -6.96
CA LEU A 57 -21.53 12.98 -7.02
C LEU A 57 -21.56 13.81 -5.74
N TRP A 58 -21.53 13.15 -4.58
CA TRP A 58 -21.48 13.83 -3.26
C TRP A 58 -20.24 14.72 -3.15
N VAL A 59 -19.07 14.17 -3.46
CA VAL A 59 -17.79 14.88 -3.38
C VAL A 59 -17.77 16.08 -4.33
N TRP A 60 -18.31 15.92 -5.54
CA TRP A 60 -18.40 17.01 -6.51
C TRP A 60 -19.36 18.12 -6.04
N LEU A 61 -20.58 17.78 -5.59
CA LEU A 61 -21.57 18.76 -5.10
C LEU A 61 -21.05 19.52 -3.89
N CYS A 62 -20.48 18.83 -2.90
CA CYS A 62 -19.87 19.46 -1.73
C CYS A 62 -18.67 20.33 -2.11
N GLY A 63 -17.83 19.87 -3.05
CA GLY A 63 -16.69 20.62 -3.55
C GLY A 63 -17.12 21.91 -4.26
N TRP A 64 -18.14 21.83 -5.11
CA TRP A 64 -18.72 23.01 -5.74
C TRP A 64 -19.28 23.99 -4.70
N TYR A 65 -20.03 23.49 -3.71
CA TYR A 65 -20.62 24.33 -2.65
C TYR A 65 -19.53 25.04 -1.83
N LEU A 66 -18.50 24.31 -1.42
CA LEU A 66 -17.36 24.87 -0.67
C LEU A 66 -16.63 25.98 -1.43
N ASP A 67 -16.46 25.86 -2.75
CA ASP A 67 -15.73 26.85 -3.52
C ASP A 67 -16.58 28.09 -3.86
N HIS A 68 -17.91 27.92 -4.11
CA HIS A 68 -18.76 29.01 -4.62
C HIS A 68 -19.65 29.66 -3.57
N LYS A 69 -19.90 29.02 -2.41
CA LYS A 69 -20.86 29.52 -1.42
C LYS A 69 -20.20 29.82 -0.08
N GLN A 70 -19.96 28.81 0.75
CA GLN A 70 -19.50 29.01 2.12
C GLN A 70 -18.46 27.96 2.56
N LYS A 71 -17.33 28.43 3.08
CA LYS A 71 -16.29 27.60 3.69
C LYS A 71 -16.41 27.63 5.21
N THR A 72 -17.52 27.08 5.74
CA THR A 72 -17.70 26.97 7.18
C THR A 72 -17.24 25.62 7.70
N VAL A 73 -16.90 25.56 9.00
CA VAL A 73 -16.53 24.31 9.68
C VAL A 73 -17.67 23.28 9.59
N SER A 74 -18.91 23.71 9.73
CA SER A 74 -20.08 22.82 9.65
C SER A 74 -20.20 22.17 8.26
N VAL A 75 -20.01 22.96 7.19
CA VAL A 75 -20.10 22.44 5.81
C VAL A 75 -19.02 21.40 5.57
N ILE A 76 -17.75 21.70 5.86
CA ILE A 76 -16.68 20.70 5.64
C ILE A 76 -16.88 19.47 6.53
N THR A 77 -17.35 19.62 7.76
CA THR A 77 -17.62 18.49 8.66
C THR A 77 -18.69 17.57 8.08
N ILE A 78 -19.82 18.10 7.60
CA ILE A 78 -20.89 17.30 6.99
C ILE A 78 -20.36 16.64 5.68
N SER A 79 -19.64 17.40 4.86
CA SER A 79 -19.09 16.91 3.59
C SER A 79 -18.17 15.70 3.78
N ILE A 80 -17.41 15.65 4.88
CA ILE A 80 -16.50 14.56 5.21
C ILE A 80 -17.21 13.45 5.99
N ALA A 81 -18.14 13.81 6.90
CA ALA A 81 -18.81 12.84 7.76
C ALA A 81 -19.60 11.81 6.94
N VAL A 82 -20.28 12.22 5.87
CA VAL A 82 -21.06 11.31 5.02
C VAL A 82 -20.21 10.21 4.38
N PRO A 83 -19.11 10.49 3.67
CA PRO A 83 -18.21 9.47 3.17
C PRO A 83 -17.59 8.57 4.25
N VAL A 84 -17.22 9.15 5.40
CA VAL A 84 -16.65 8.40 6.53
C VAL A 84 -17.68 7.46 7.13
N LEU A 85 -18.90 7.92 7.38
CA LEU A 85 -19.97 7.08 7.88
C LEU A 85 -20.35 5.98 6.91
N GLY A 86 -20.38 6.26 5.60
CA GLY A 86 -20.59 5.25 4.57
C GLY A 86 -19.49 4.18 4.56
N LEU A 87 -18.22 4.58 4.67
CA LEU A 87 -17.10 3.65 4.80
C LEU A 87 -17.23 2.77 6.06
N LEU A 88 -17.53 3.39 7.22
CA LEU A 88 -17.70 2.66 8.47
C LEU A 88 -18.91 1.72 8.41
N ALA A 89 -20.03 2.17 7.87
CA ALA A 89 -21.22 1.32 7.69
C ALA A 89 -20.91 0.07 6.87
N CYS A 90 -20.19 0.22 5.74
CA CYS A 90 -19.80 -0.93 4.93
C CYS A 90 -18.79 -1.85 5.64
N LYS A 91 -17.77 -1.29 6.31
CA LYS A 91 -16.76 -2.09 7.02
C LYS A 91 -17.30 -2.87 8.21
N TYR A 92 -18.26 -2.29 8.91
CA TYR A 92 -18.80 -2.89 10.14
C TYR A 92 -20.16 -3.59 9.92
N ALA A 93 -20.64 -3.65 8.68
CA ALA A 93 -21.90 -4.26 8.31
C ALA A 93 -22.03 -5.71 8.80
N GLY A 94 -20.95 -6.50 8.69
CA GLY A 94 -20.94 -7.90 9.12
C GLY A 94 -21.23 -8.13 10.61
N TYR A 95 -21.03 -7.12 11.47
CA TYR A 95 -21.38 -7.21 12.89
C TYR A 95 -22.88 -7.06 13.17
N PHE A 96 -23.64 -6.56 12.19
CA PHE A 96 -25.08 -6.32 12.29
C PHE A 96 -25.92 -7.30 11.47
N ASP A 97 -25.31 -8.43 11.07
CA ASP A 97 -25.96 -9.49 10.28
C ASP A 97 -26.60 -8.94 8.98
N THR A 98 -25.96 -7.95 8.36
CA THR A 98 -26.44 -7.34 7.12
C THR A 98 -25.78 -7.99 5.89
N GLN A 99 -26.54 -8.05 4.80
CA GLN A 99 -26.02 -8.54 3.50
C GLN A 99 -25.21 -7.50 2.73
N ILE A 100 -24.74 -6.44 3.39
CA ILE A 100 -23.93 -5.40 2.77
C ILE A 100 -22.54 -5.96 2.51
N VAL A 101 -22.21 -6.13 1.25
CA VAL A 101 -20.84 -6.47 0.83
C VAL A 101 -20.01 -5.19 0.80
N MET A 102 -18.79 -5.23 1.30
CA MET A 102 -17.89 -4.09 1.27
C MET A 102 -17.49 -3.76 -0.18
N PRO A 103 -17.80 -2.55 -0.69
CA PRO A 103 -17.47 -2.18 -2.06
C PRO A 103 -15.96 -2.18 -2.31
N LEU A 104 -15.55 -2.71 -3.45
CA LEU A 104 -14.15 -2.79 -3.84
C LEU A 104 -13.48 -1.40 -3.88
N GLY A 105 -12.34 -1.26 -3.21
CA GLY A 105 -11.57 -0.01 -3.18
C GLY A 105 -12.17 1.12 -2.35
N ILE A 106 -13.29 0.89 -1.60
CA ILE A 106 -14.01 1.93 -0.84
C ILE A 106 -13.09 2.77 0.05
N SER A 107 -12.12 2.16 0.70
CA SER A 107 -11.18 2.84 1.58
C SER A 107 -10.31 3.86 0.83
N PHE A 108 -9.86 3.52 -0.38
CA PHE A 108 -8.96 4.35 -1.18
C PHE A 108 -9.69 5.53 -1.81
N TYR A 109 -10.80 5.29 -2.50
CA TYR A 109 -11.51 6.39 -3.15
C TYR A 109 -12.27 7.30 -2.15
N THR A 110 -12.63 6.79 -0.97
CA THR A 110 -13.13 7.65 0.12
C THR A 110 -12.04 8.62 0.59
N PHE A 111 -10.81 8.16 0.80
CA PHE A 111 -9.69 9.03 1.18
C PHE A 111 -9.35 10.06 0.10
N LYS A 112 -9.44 9.68 -1.17
CA LYS A 112 -9.30 10.63 -2.28
C LYS A 112 -10.37 11.73 -2.20
N GLY A 113 -11.64 11.38 -2.05
CA GLY A 113 -12.74 12.33 -1.90
C GLY A 113 -12.55 13.29 -0.72
N ILE A 114 -12.17 12.76 0.45
CA ILE A 114 -11.89 13.56 1.65
C ILE A 114 -10.73 14.53 1.40
N SER A 115 -9.64 14.09 0.76
CA SER A 115 -8.50 14.97 0.48
C SER A 115 -8.88 16.12 -0.45
N TYR A 116 -9.68 15.87 -1.50
CA TYR A 116 -10.19 16.90 -2.39
C TYR A 116 -11.02 17.94 -1.64
N LEU A 117 -11.99 17.52 -0.83
CA LEU A 117 -12.84 18.43 -0.05
C LEU A 117 -12.02 19.26 0.96
N PHE A 118 -11.06 18.63 1.60
CA PHE A 118 -10.19 19.31 2.56
C PHE A 118 -9.26 20.34 1.91
N ASP A 119 -8.72 20.01 0.73
CA ASP A 119 -7.83 20.91 -0.02
C ASP A 119 -8.61 22.10 -0.59
N LEU A 120 -9.88 21.93 -0.99
CA LEU A 120 -10.80 23.03 -1.33
C LEU A 120 -11.09 23.93 -0.12
N TYR A 121 -11.42 23.33 1.02
CA TYR A 121 -11.68 24.07 2.26
C TYR A 121 -10.48 24.94 2.68
N ARG A 122 -9.25 24.46 2.42
CA ARG A 122 -8.00 25.16 2.74
C ARG A 122 -7.50 26.12 1.64
N ASP A 123 -8.28 26.38 0.64
CA ASP A 123 -7.89 27.23 -0.52
C ASP A 123 -6.66 26.75 -1.28
N LYS A 124 -6.33 25.46 -1.21
CA LYS A 124 -5.24 24.86 -1.98
C LYS A 124 -5.63 24.53 -3.41
N LEU A 125 -6.92 24.36 -3.66
CA LEU A 125 -7.51 24.02 -4.95
C LEU A 125 -8.71 24.89 -5.25
N LYS A 126 -9.10 24.90 -6.53
CA LYS A 126 -10.42 25.33 -7.01
C LYS A 126 -11.27 24.12 -7.37
N SER A 127 -12.59 24.26 -7.28
CA SER A 127 -13.51 23.20 -7.69
C SER A 127 -13.30 22.84 -9.17
N ARG A 128 -13.50 21.54 -9.45
CA ARG A 128 -13.40 21.00 -10.80
C ARG A 128 -14.77 20.54 -11.29
N ASP A 129 -14.91 20.42 -12.60
CA ASP A 129 -16.10 19.83 -13.21
C ASP A 129 -16.25 18.34 -12.80
N ILE A 130 -17.46 17.82 -12.99
CA ILE A 130 -17.81 16.47 -12.56
C ILE A 130 -16.96 15.37 -13.21
N ILE A 131 -16.54 15.56 -14.47
CA ILE A 131 -15.71 14.60 -15.20
C ILE A 131 -14.33 14.53 -14.56
N SER A 132 -13.71 15.67 -14.26
CA SER A 132 -12.40 15.72 -13.60
C SER A 132 -12.44 15.09 -12.20
N VAL A 133 -13.51 15.34 -11.42
CA VAL A 133 -13.68 14.74 -10.09
C VAL A 133 -13.91 13.24 -10.21
N PHE A 134 -14.69 12.79 -11.18
CA PHE A 134 -14.89 11.37 -11.47
C PHE A 134 -13.55 10.69 -11.83
N ASP A 135 -12.77 11.28 -12.74
CA ASP A 135 -11.46 10.75 -13.11
C ASP A 135 -10.52 10.63 -11.92
N TYR A 136 -10.54 11.60 -11.03
CA TYR A 136 -9.74 11.56 -9.81
C TYR A 136 -10.16 10.44 -8.86
N VAL A 137 -11.47 10.32 -8.59
CA VAL A 137 -12.02 9.33 -7.66
C VAL A 137 -11.86 7.91 -8.20
N VAL A 138 -12.20 7.70 -9.49
CA VAL A 138 -12.25 6.38 -10.14
C VAL A 138 -10.93 5.96 -10.76
N PHE A 139 -9.92 6.84 -10.88
CA PHE A 139 -8.66 6.55 -11.59
C PHE A 139 -8.22 5.09 -11.39
N PHE A 140 -8.42 4.26 -12.42
CA PHE A 140 -8.47 2.81 -12.30
C PHE A 140 -7.15 2.16 -11.83
N PRO A 141 -5.95 2.67 -12.19
CA PRO A 141 -4.71 2.01 -11.75
C PRO A 141 -4.55 1.96 -10.22
N VAL A 142 -5.15 2.92 -9.50
CA VAL A 142 -5.12 3.03 -8.04
C VAL A 142 -6.51 3.03 -7.42
N PHE A 143 -7.47 2.39 -8.09
CA PHE A 143 -8.85 2.31 -7.60
C PHE A 143 -9.00 1.34 -6.44
N MET A 144 -8.47 0.12 -6.59
CA MET A 144 -8.61 -0.95 -5.61
C MET A 144 -7.61 -0.82 -4.45
N ALA A 145 -6.36 -0.49 -4.76
CA ALA A 145 -5.26 -0.29 -3.82
C ALA A 145 -4.14 0.52 -4.51
N GLY A 146 -2.98 0.66 -3.87
CA GLY A 146 -1.83 1.38 -4.42
C GLY A 146 -1.59 2.74 -3.75
N PRO A 147 -0.82 3.63 -4.37
CA PRO A 147 -0.59 4.95 -3.80
C PRO A 147 -1.86 5.80 -3.78
N ILE A 148 -2.19 6.37 -2.61
CA ILE A 148 -3.28 7.35 -2.48
C ILE A 148 -2.82 8.67 -3.10
N ASN A 149 -3.18 8.88 -4.37
CA ASN A 149 -2.81 10.10 -5.09
C ASN A 149 -3.51 11.34 -4.52
N ARG A 150 -2.82 12.47 -4.58
CA ARG A 150 -3.34 13.77 -4.10
C ARG A 150 -4.11 14.46 -5.20
N SER A 151 -5.20 15.13 -4.82
CA SER A 151 -6.07 15.85 -5.75
C SER A 151 -5.32 16.92 -6.55
N GLY A 152 -4.48 17.75 -5.91
CA GLY A 152 -3.71 18.77 -6.58
C GLY A 152 -2.78 18.23 -7.66
N ALA A 153 -1.94 17.23 -7.30
CA ALA A 153 -1.02 16.62 -8.26
C ALA A 153 -1.75 15.91 -9.40
N PHE A 154 -2.87 15.23 -9.11
CA PHE A 154 -3.65 14.55 -10.14
C PHE A 154 -4.26 15.53 -11.16
N PHE A 155 -4.87 16.63 -10.70
CA PHE A 155 -5.45 17.62 -11.60
C PHE A 155 -4.39 18.38 -12.40
N GLU A 156 -3.24 18.66 -11.80
CA GLU A 156 -2.11 19.24 -12.52
C GLU A 156 -1.65 18.31 -13.66
N GLU A 157 -1.50 17.01 -13.39
CA GLU A 157 -1.17 16.00 -14.40
C GLU A 157 -2.28 15.88 -15.48
N LEU A 158 -3.55 15.96 -15.10
CA LEU A 158 -4.68 15.85 -16.02
C LEU A 158 -4.78 17.05 -16.97
N GLU A 159 -4.40 18.25 -16.52
CA GLU A 159 -4.57 19.52 -17.23
C GLU A 159 -3.34 19.93 -18.04
N LYS A 160 -2.13 19.48 -17.66
CA LYS A 160 -0.92 19.84 -18.40
C LYS A 160 -0.90 19.21 -19.79
N PRO A 161 -0.23 19.85 -20.79
CA PRO A 161 0.03 19.22 -22.08
C PRO A 161 0.84 17.92 -21.88
N TRP A 162 0.36 16.84 -22.45
CA TRP A 162 1.06 15.57 -22.36
C TRP A 162 1.97 15.40 -23.57
N ILE A 163 3.21 15.10 -23.31
CA ILE A 163 4.21 14.82 -24.33
C ILE A 163 4.53 13.32 -24.23
N PHE A 164 4.37 12.62 -25.35
CA PHE A 164 4.74 11.21 -25.41
C PHE A 164 6.25 11.09 -25.29
N GLU A 165 6.70 10.46 -24.22
CA GLU A 165 8.10 10.14 -24.00
C GLU A 165 8.30 8.63 -23.98
N TYR A 166 9.01 8.09 -24.98
CA TYR A 166 9.34 6.66 -25.05
C TYR A 166 10.00 6.16 -23.75
N ARG A 167 10.80 6.99 -23.11
CA ARG A 167 11.47 6.66 -21.85
C ARG A 167 10.44 6.37 -20.74
N ASP A 168 9.37 7.16 -20.64
CA ASP A 168 8.33 6.96 -19.64
C ASP A 168 7.50 5.72 -19.93
N GLN A 169 7.15 5.48 -21.20
CA GLN A 169 6.45 4.27 -21.60
C GLN A 169 7.23 3.02 -21.23
N LYS A 170 8.51 2.97 -21.66
CA LYS A 170 9.41 1.86 -21.35
C LYS A 170 9.57 1.66 -19.84
N ASN A 171 9.84 2.73 -19.10
CA ASN A 171 10.08 2.64 -17.65
C ASN A 171 8.81 2.27 -16.89
N GLY A 172 7.63 2.77 -17.29
CA GLY A 172 6.35 2.37 -16.73
C GLY A 172 6.08 0.88 -16.97
N PHE A 173 6.27 0.40 -18.19
CA PHE A 173 6.13 -1.01 -18.52
C PHE A 173 7.07 -1.91 -17.69
N VAL A 174 8.36 -1.56 -17.65
CA VAL A 174 9.34 -2.32 -16.85
C VAL A 174 8.97 -2.33 -15.37
N GLN A 175 8.51 -1.19 -14.84
CA GLN A 175 8.07 -1.10 -13.44
C GLN A 175 6.85 -1.99 -13.16
N ALA A 176 5.85 -1.99 -14.03
CA ALA A 176 4.68 -2.85 -13.90
C ALA A 176 5.05 -4.35 -13.97
N VAL A 177 5.92 -4.73 -14.93
CA VAL A 177 6.40 -6.10 -15.05
C VAL A 177 7.19 -6.54 -13.82
N LEU A 178 8.11 -5.71 -13.32
CA LEU A 178 8.88 -6.05 -12.11
C LEU A 178 7.96 -6.17 -10.88
N GLY A 179 6.93 -5.35 -10.76
CA GLY A 179 5.90 -5.51 -9.72
C GLY A 179 5.16 -6.84 -9.87
N ALA A 180 4.76 -7.23 -11.07
CA ALA A 180 4.11 -8.53 -11.31
C ALA A 180 5.03 -9.71 -10.95
N VAL A 181 6.31 -9.62 -11.30
CA VAL A 181 7.32 -10.63 -10.92
C VAL A 181 7.50 -10.71 -9.40
N GLU A 182 7.57 -9.57 -8.72
CA GLU A 182 7.67 -9.50 -7.26
C GLU A 182 6.46 -10.19 -6.59
N LYS A 183 5.25 -10.03 -7.11
CA LYS A 183 4.07 -10.77 -6.66
C LYS A 183 4.21 -12.27 -6.91
N LEU A 184 4.40 -12.68 -8.14
CA LEU A 184 4.31 -14.08 -8.58
C LEU A 184 5.49 -14.94 -8.08
N VAL A 185 6.69 -14.36 -7.99
CA VAL A 185 7.92 -15.11 -7.64
C VAL A 185 8.29 -14.94 -6.18
N ILE A 186 8.01 -13.78 -5.58
CA ILE A 186 8.47 -13.49 -4.21
C ILE A 186 7.30 -13.57 -3.23
N ALA A 187 6.28 -12.72 -3.36
CA ALA A 187 5.24 -12.61 -2.36
C ALA A 187 4.42 -13.89 -2.20
N ASP A 188 4.01 -14.52 -3.29
CA ASP A 188 3.18 -15.74 -3.26
C ASP A 188 3.96 -16.97 -2.77
N GLN A 189 5.24 -17.09 -3.12
CA GLN A 189 6.12 -18.12 -2.58
C GLN A 189 6.32 -17.95 -1.06
N LEU A 190 6.57 -16.70 -0.61
CA LEU A 190 6.67 -16.42 0.83
C LEU A 190 5.35 -16.68 1.55
N ALA A 191 4.20 -16.42 0.93
CA ALA A 191 2.87 -16.71 1.48
C ALA A 191 2.70 -18.21 1.77
N ALA A 192 3.12 -19.07 0.84
CA ALA A 192 3.09 -20.51 1.03
C ALA A 192 3.96 -20.92 2.23
N MET A 193 5.17 -20.39 2.35
CA MET A 193 6.06 -20.68 3.47
C MET A 193 5.54 -20.13 4.80
N VAL A 194 4.95 -18.94 4.83
CA VAL A 194 4.30 -18.40 6.04
C VAL A 194 3.21 -19.35 6.55
N LYS A 195 2.38 -19.89 5.66
CA LYS A 195 1.34 -20.87 6.03
C LYS A 195 1.95 -22.12 6.66
N VAL A 196 3.09 -22.58 6.16
CA VAL A 196 3.82 -23.73 6.73
C VAL A 196 4.37 -23.41 8.11
N PHE A 197 5.17 -22.34 8.25
CA PHE A 197 5.90 -22.05 9.49
C PHE A 197 5.01 -21.53 10.63
N LEU A 198 3.80 -21.07 10.35
CA LEU A 198 2.83 -20.65 11.37
C LEU A 198 1.79 -21.73 11.74
N LYS A 199 1.94 -22.96 11.24
CA LYS A 199 1.09 -24.09 11.68
C LYS A 199 1.11 -24.28 13.20
N PRO A 200 -0.02 -24.66 13.83
CA PRO A 200 -0.14 -24.77 15.28
C PRO A 200 0.87 -25.74 15.93
N GLU A 201 1.26 -26.80 15.23
CA GLU A 201 2.21 -27.82 15.70
C GLU A 201 3.66 -27.33 15.73
N LEU A 202 4.00 -26.23 15.08
CA LEU A 202 5.35 -25.69 15.04
C LEU A 202 5.55 -24.60 16.11
N THR A 203 6.66 -24.69 16.85
CA THR A 203 6.99 -23.78 17.96
C THR A 203 8.44 -23.29 17.88
N GLY A 204 8.80 -22.33 18.73
CA GLY A 204 10.17 -21.84 18.86
C GLY A 204 10.69 -21.18 17.59
N TRP A 205 11.83 -21.64 17.09
CA TRP A 205 12.47 -21.08 15.90
C TRP A 205 11.62 -21.15 14.64
N TYR A 206 10.75 -22.15 14.50
CA TYR A 206 9.85 -22.26 13.35
C TYR A 206 8.85 -21.12 13.33
N THR A 207 8.14 -20.91 14.45
CA THR A 207 7.16 -19.81 14.56
C THR A 207 7.85 -18.46 14.46
N PHE A 208 9.02 -18.29 15.08
CA PHE A 208 9.81 -17.06 14.95
C PHE A 208 10.16 -16.77 13.48
N PHE A 209 10.64 -17.78 12.74
CA PHE A 209 10.94 -17.63 11.32
C PHE A 209 9.69 -17.33 10.50
N GLY A 210 8.55 -17.97 10.81
CA GLY A 210 7.26 -17.69 10.18
C GLY A 210 6.82 -16.23 10.34
N VAL A 211 7.03 -15.61 11.50
CA VAL A 211 6.75 -14.18 11.75
C VAL A 211 7.68 -13.29 10.93
N ILE A 212 8.95 -13.65 10.80
CA ILE A 212 9.90 -12.92 9.93
C ILE A 212 9.49 -13.03 8.47
N LEU A 213 9.12 -14.23 8.01
CA LEU A 213 8.64 -14.45 6.64
C LEU A 213 7.40 -13.60 6.33
N TYR A 214 6.46 -13.52 7.27
CA TYR A 214 5.25 -12.71 7.09
C TYR A 214 5.58 -11.22 6.92
N ALA A 215 6.57 -10.71 7.66
CA ALA A 215 7.01 -9.33 7.47
C ALA A 215 7.53 -9.08 6.04
N PHE A 216 8.31 -10.00 5.46
CA PHE A 216 8.76 -9.89 4.08
C PHE A 216 7.63 -10.12 3.07
N GLN A 217 6.72 -11.06 3.34
CA GLN A 217 5.56 -11.33 2.49
C GLN A 217 4.68 -10.09 2.33
N ILE A 218 4.23 -9.48 3.44
CA ILE A 218 3.33 -8.30 3.39
C ILE A 218 4.00 -7.10 2.71
N TYR A 219 5.31 -6.96 2.85
CA TYR A 219 6.08 -5.93 2.16
C TYR A 219 6.12 -6.19 0.66
N ALA A 220 6.58 -7.36 0.24
CA ALA A 220 6.69 -7.71 -1.17
C ALA A 220 5.32 -7.68 -1.87
N ASP A 221 4.26 -8.18 -1.23
CA ASP A 221 2.91 -8.19 -1.77
C ASP A 221 2.40 -6.77 -2.07
N PHE A 222 2.58 -5.85 -1.14
CA PHE A 222 2.07 -4.50 -1.32
C PHE A 222 3.00 -3.59 -2.14
N ASP A 223 4.32 -3.78 -2.11
CA ASP A 223 5.24 -3.09 -3.01
C ASP A 223 5.00 -3.54 -4.46
N ALA A 224 4.80 -4.83 -4.68
CA ALA A 224 4.42 -5.39 -5.98
C ALA A 224 3.17 -4.72 -6.56
N TYR A 225 2.09 -4.66 -5.79
CA TYR A 225 0.86 -3.98 -6.20
C TYR A 225 1.13 -2.51 -6.55
N SER A 226 1.85 -1.81 -5.67
CA SER A 226 2.16 -0.39 -5.87
C SER A 226 2.97 -0.17 -7.14
N ASN A 227 3.96 -1.03 -7.43
CA ASN A 227 4.78 -0.93 -8.64
C ASN A 227 3.98 -1.20 -9.91
N VAL A 228 3.05 -2.17 -9.92
CA VAL A 228 2.14 -2.39 -11.04
C VAL A 228 1.27 -1.15 -11.30
N ALA A 229 0.64 -0.61 -10.24
CA ALA A 229 -0.22 0.56 -10.36
C ALA A 229 0.53 1.82 -10.82
N ILE A 230 1.72 2.07 -10.28
CA ILE A 230 2.59 3.20 -10.67
C ILE A 230 3.05 3.04 -12.13
N GLY A 231 3.45 1.83 -12.51
CA GLY A 231 3.90 1.54 -13.87
C GLY A 231 2.81 1.79 -14.91
N ILE A 232 1.60 1.29 -14.68
CA ILE A 232 0.43 1.51 -15.54
C ILE A 232 0.09 3.01 -15.60
N SER A 233 0.03 3.69 -14.45
CA SER A 233 -0.24 5.13 -14.39
C SER A 233 0.78 5.92 -15.21
N ARG A 234 2.07 5.57 -15.11
CA ARG A 234 3.15 6.20 -15.85
C ARG A 234 3.03 6.00 -17.37
N MET A 235 2.63 4.80 -17.81
CA MET A 235 2.34 4.55 -19.22
C MET A 235 1.15 5.40 -19.73
N MET A 236 0.21 5.75 -18.87
CA MET A 236 -0.89 6.68 -19.19
C MET A 236 -0.50 8.15 -19.06
N GLY A 237 0.74 8.47 -18.69
CA GLY A 237 1.24 9.84 -18.51
C GLY A 237 0.93 10.46 -17.16
N PHE A 238 0.60 9.66 -16.12
CA PHE A 238 0.43 10.10 -14.74
C PHE A 238 1.58 9.62 -13.88
N HIS A 239 2.24 10.55 -13.19
CA HIS A 239 3.37 10.23 -12.31
C HIS A 239 2.88 10.15 -10.86
N LEU A 240 2.87 8.95 -10.32
CA LEU A 240 2.50 8.71 -8.93
C LEU A 240 3.75 8.54 -8.05
N ASP A 241 3.64 8.98 -6.79
CA ASP A 241 4.69 8.77 -5.81
C ASP A 241 4.79 7.29 -5.42
N ARG A 242 6.01 6.84 -5.10
CA ARG A 242 6.23 5.49 -4.55
C ARG A 242 5.58 5.32 -3.19
N ASN A 243 5.12 4.11 -2.90
CA ASN A 243 4.54 3.75 -1.61
C ASN A 243 5.58 3.23 -0.60
N PHE A 244 6.71 2.71 -1.10
CA PHE A 244 7.76 2.13 -0.28
C PHE A 244 9.15 2.66 -0.65
N HIS A 245 10.02 2.74 0.36
CA HIS A 245 11.42 3.12 0.19
C HIS A 245 12.30 2.39 1.19
N SER A 246 12.52 1.08 0.99
CA SER A 246 13.35 0.23 1.84
C SER A 246 12.99 0.34 3.33
N PRO A 247 11.74 0.04 3.71
CA PRO A 247 11.22 0.36 5.05
C PRO A 247 11.92 -0.42 6.16
N TYR A 248 12.36 -1.65 5.90
CA TYR A 248 13.03 -2.48 6.89
C TYR A 248 14.50 -2.11 7.16
N LEU A 249 15.05 -1.14 6.42
CA LEU A 249 16.35 -0.53 6.72
C LEU A 249 16.23 0.68 7.66
N SER A 250 15.08 0.87 8.30
CA SER A 250 14.82 1.99 9.22
C SER A 250 15.40 1.73 10.60
N SER A 251 16.05 2.74 11.16
CA SER A 251 16.66 2.73 12.50
C SER A 251 15.76 3.34 13.58
N SER A 252 14.50 3.66 13.24
CA SER A 252 13.47 4.15 14.16
C SER A 252 12.08 3.90 13.60
N ILE A 253 11.06 3.82 14.46
CA ILE A 253 9.66 3.65 14.01
C ILE A 253 9.19 4.87 13.23
N ALA A 254 9.66 6.08 13.58
CA ALA A 254 9.35 7.29 12.83
C ALA A 254 9.97 7.28 11.42
N GLU A 255 11.14 6.66 11.23
CA GLU A 255 11.75 6.46 9.93
C GLU A 255 11.00 5.38 9.14
N PHE A 256 10.61 4.28 9.79
CA PHE A 256 9.81 3.21 9.18
C PHE A 256 8.54 3.78 8.53
N TRP A 257 7.73 4.56 9.24
CA TRP A 257 6.51 5.14 8.71
C TRP A 257 6.71 6.24 7.64
N ARG A 258 7.92 6.79 7.51
CA ARG A 258 8.27 7.64 6.36
C ARG A 258 8.63 6.85 5.11
N ARG A 259 8.85 5.53 5.24
CA ARG A 259 9.29 4.62 4.19
C ARG A 259 8.28 3.53 3.86
N TRP A 260 7.37 3.24 4.78
CA TRP A 260 6.27 2.29 4.66
C TRP A 260 4.97 3.02 4.35
N HIS A 261 4.25 2.54 3.31
CA HIS A 261 2.95 3.08 2.87
C HIS A 261 2.93 4.62 2.89
N ILE A 262 3.88 5.20 2.16
CA ILE A 262 4.22 6.64 2.20
C ILE A 262 2.98 7.51 1.91
N SER A 263 2.15 7.08 0.95
CA SER A 263 0.94 7.79 0.57
C SER A 263 -0.08 7.85 1.71
N LEU A 264 -0.32 6.75 2.42
CA LEU A 264 -1.20 6.72 3.60
C LEU A 264 -0.60 7.50 4.76
N SER A 265 0.68 7.28 5.09
CA SER A 265 1.37 7.96 6.19
C SER A 265 1.37 9.48 6.01
N SER A 266 1.61 9.95 4.79
CA SER A 266 1.52 11.37 4.46
C SER A 266 0.06 11.87 4.49
N TRP A 267 -0.92 11.05 4.07
CA TRP A 267 -2.34 11.40 4.15
C TRP A 267 -2.78 11.60 5.60
N LEU A 268 -2.49 10.65 6.48
CA LEU A 268 -2.82 10.73 7.91
C LEU A 268 -2.14 11.93 8.58
N ARG A 269 -0.88 12.22 8.22
CA ARG A 269 -0.17 13.42 8.69
C ARG A 269 -0.89 14.69 8.28
N ASP A 270 -1.25 14.84 7.00
CA ASP A 270 -1.72 16.11 6.43
C ASP A 270 -3.18 16.40 6.77
N TYR A 271 -4.02 15.36 6.90
CA TYR A 271 -5.46 15.51 7.13
C TYR A 271 -5.92 15.18 8.55
N ILE A 272 -5.09 14.53 9.37
CA ILE A 272 -5.43 14.24 10.78
C ILE A 272 -4.40 14.87 11.74
N TYR A 273 -3.11 14.51 11.63
CA TYR A 273 -2.10 14.93 12.59
C TYR A 273 -1.91 16.45 12.65
N ILE A 274 -1.73 17.10 11.49
CA ILE A 274 -1.54 18.54 11.39
C ILE A 274 -2.79 19.31 11.86
N PRO A 275 -4.02 18.97 11.46
CA PRO A 275 -5.23 19.63 11.99
C PRO A 275 -5.42 19.53 13.49
N LEU A 276 -5.03 18.42 14.11
CA LEU A 276 -5.05 18.24 15.58
C LEU A 276 -4.00 19.10 16.32
N GLY A 277 -3.19 19.86 15.58
CA GLY A 277 -2.13 20.73 16.10
C GLY A 277 -0.71 20.17 15.96
N GLY A 278 -0.55 18.96 15.45
CA GLY A 278 0.75 18.33 15.20
C GLY A 278 1.60 18.25 16.48
N ASN A 279 2.85 18.76 16.39
CA ASN A 279 3.81 18.79 17.50
C ASN A 279 3.90 20.17 18.22
N ARG A 280 3.01 21.13 17.85
CA ARG A 280 3.13 22.53 18.29
C ARG A 280 2.61 22.79 19.72
N LYS A 281 1.79 21.89 20.26
CA LYS A 281 1.06 22.07 21.54
C LYS A 281 1.65 21.24 22.69
N GLY A 282 2.97 21.01 22.68
CA GLY A 282 3.69 20.30 23.73
C GLY A 282 3.71 18.77 23.59
N PRO A 283 4.50 18.07 24.44
CA PRO A 283 4.78 16.64 24.28
C PRO A 283 3.55 15.76 24.53
N ILE A 284 2.71 16.09 25.51
CA ILE A 284 1.50 15.31 25.84
C ILE A 284 0.53 15.37 24.65
N ARG A 285 0.26 16.57 24.13
CA ARG A 285 -0.64 16.72 22.98
C ARG A 285 -0.09 16.02 21.73
N LYS A 286 1.23 16.06 21.53
CA LYS A 286 1.89 15.29 20.47
C LYS A 286 1.64 13.80 20.63
N ALA A 287 1.79 13.23 21.84
CA ALA A 287 1.56 11.82 22.09
C ALA A 287 0.10 11.43 21.82
N VAL A 288 -0.86 12.24 22.28
CA VAL A 288 -2.30 12.03 21.99
C VAL A 288 -2.58 12.09 20.49
N ASN A 289 -1.99 13.04 19.76
CA ASN A 289 -2.17 13.16 18.31
C ASN A 289 -1.62 11.92 17.58
N ILE A 290 -0.45 11.39 17.99
CA ILE A 290 0.12 10.15 17.45
C ILE A 290 -0.82 8.97 17.71
N LEU A 291 -1.31 8.84 18.94
CA LEU A 291 -2.25 7.77 19.30
C LEU A 291 -3.50 7.82 18.42
N ILE A 292 -4.12 8.98 18.27
CA ILE A 292 -5.31 9.16 17.40
C ILE A 292 -5.01 8.73 15.97
N VAL A 293 -3.89 9.19 15.39
CA VAL A 293 -3.49 8.86 14.02
C VAL A 293 -3.37 7.35 13.80
N PHE A 294 -2.71 6.65 14.72
CA PHE A 294 -2.53 5.21 14.60
C PHE A 294 -3.80 4.40 14.86
N LEU A 295 -4.66 4.85 15.78
CA LEU A 295 -5.97 4.23 15.99
C LEU A 295 -6.87 4.42 14.77
N VAL A 296 -6.89 5.61 14.16
CA VAL A 296 -7.61 5.86 12.90
C VAL A 296 -7.03 5.00 11.78
N SER A 297 -5.70 4.84 11.70
CA SER A 297 -5.06 3.93 10.74
C SER A 297 -5.53 2.48 10.96
N GLY A 298 -5.60 2.02 12.20
CA GLY A 298 -6.12 0.69 12.53
C GLY A 298 -7.57 0.50 12.08
N LEU A 299 -8.47 1.43 12.41
CA LEU A 299 -9.86 1.41 11.96
C LEU A 299 -10.02 1.44 10.44
N TRP A 300 -9.10 2.11 9.75
CA TRP A 300 -9.10 2.15 8.30
C TRP A 300 -8.68 0.81 7.68
N HIS A 301 -7.75 0.08 8.28
CA HIS A 301 -7.30 -1.22 7.78
C HIS A 301 -8.37 -2.30 7.90
N GLY A 302 -9.10 -2.37 9.00
CA GLY A 302 -10.13 -3.40 9.14
C GLY A 302 -11.06 -3.22 10.32
N SER A 303 -12.08 -4.09 10.39
CA SER A 303 -13.13 -4.02 11.41
C SER A 303 -12.77 -4.75 12.70
N THR A 304 -11.78 -5.64 12.69
CA THR A 304 -11.41 -6.40 13.88
C THR A 304 -10.63 -5.56 14.90
N VAL A 305 -10.78 -5.87 16.18
CA VAL A 305 -10.04 -5.21 17.26
C VAL A 305 -8.53 -5.36 17.11
N MET A 306 -8.10 -6.36 16.35
CA MET A 306 -6.69 -6.66 16.10
C MET A 306 -5.96 -5.52 15.39
N PHE A 307 -6.62 -4.83 14.45
CA PHE A 307 -6.07 -3.64 13.80
C PHE A 307 -5.91 -2.46 14.77
N LEU A 308 -6.81 -2.33 15.77
CA LEU A 308 -6.65 -1.33 16.82
C LEU A 308 -5.47 -1.64 17.74
N VAL A 309 -5.28 -2.92 18.10
CA VAL A 309 -4.11 -3.37 18.89
C VAL A 309 -2.81 -3.13 18.12
N TRP A 310 -2.78 -3.44 16.84
CA TRP A 310 -1.66 -3.14 15.94
C TRP A 310 -1.35 -1.63 15.89
N GLY A 311 -2.37 -0.79 15.66
CA GLY A 311 -2.22 0.66 15.65
C GLY A 311 -1.75 1.21 16.99
N PHE A 312 -2.33 0.74 18.10
CA PHE A 312 -1.91 1.12 19.46
C PHE A 312 -0.43 0.75 19.71
N GLY A 313 0.00 -0.45 19.32
CA GLY A 313 1.38 -0.91 19.46
C GLY A 313 2.37 0.01 18.72
N HIS A 314 2.07 0.35 17.46
CA HIS A 314 2.88 1.31 16.71
C HIS A 314 2.90 2.71 17.33
N ALA A 315 1.74 3.20 17.82
CA ALA A 315 1.67 4.48 18.53
C ALA A 315 2.54 4.47 19.79
N LEU A 316 2.47 3.39 20.57
CA LEU A 316 3.22 3.24 21.82
C LEU A 316 4.74 3.29 21.56
N VAL A 317 5.22 2.49 20.60
CA VAL A 317 6.64 2.49 20.22
C VAL A 317 7.08 3.89 19.75
N HIS A 318 6.24 4.56 18.92
CA HIS A 318 6.56 5.91 18.42
C HIS A 318 6.63 6.96 19.54
N ILE A 319 5.76 6.87 20.54
CA ILE A 319 5.73 7.78 21.69
C ILE A 319 6.96 7.54 22.59
N ILE A 320 7.28 6.27 22.87
CA ILE A 320 8.45 5.90 23.69
C ILE A 320 9.74 6.38 23.02
N GLU A 321 9.95 6.08 21.73
CA GLU A 321 11.11 6.57 20.99
C GLU A 321 11.20 8.10 20.99
N GLY A 322 10.06 8.77 20.80
CA GLY A 322 9.99 10.22 20.81
C GLY A 322 10.43 10.83 22.15
N GLY A 323 10.09 10.16 23.26
CA GLY A 323 10.52 10.53 24.61
C GLY A 323 11.99 10.26 24.88
N LEU A 324 12.54 9.16 24.34
CA LEU A 324 13.94 8.77 24.51
C LEU A 324 14.91 9.57 23.61
N LYS A 325 14.42 10.08 22.49
CA LYS A 325 15.26 10.77 21.49
C LYS A 325 16.16 11.91 22.04
N PRO A 326 15.70 12.78 22.95
CA PRO A 326 16.56 13.84 23.51
C PRO A 326 17.79 13.30 24.24
N TYR A 327 17.66 12.15 24.90
CA TYR A 327 18.74 11.53 25.69
C TYR A 327 19.78 10.81 24.85
N VAL A 328 19.43 10.44 23.62
CA VAL A 328 20.25 9.56 22.76
C VAL A 328 20.86 10.31 21.57
N LYS A 329 20.30 11.45 21.16
CA LYS A 329 20.62 12.16 19.91
C LYS A 329 22.09 12.54 19.73
N ASN A 330 22.80 12.78 20.80
CA ASN A 330 24.21 13.31 20.77
C ASN A 330 25.28 12.24 21.03
N GLN A 331 24.92 10.97 21.05
CA GLN A 331 25.86 9.89 21.36
C GLN A 331 26.51 9.37 20.07
N LYS A 332 27.82 9.61 19.90
CA LYS A 332 28.59 9.13 18.72
C LYS A 332 28.50 7.61 18.49
N TRP A 333 28.39 6.81 19.58
CA TRP A 333 28.25 5.36 19.49
C TRP A 333 26.96 4.89 18.83
N MET A 334 25.91 5.75 18.78
CA MET A 334 24.65 5.42 18.12
C MET A 334 24.83 5.23 16.61
N SER A 335 25.74 5.93 15.96
CA SER A 335 26.00 5.74 14.53
C SER A 335 26.69 4.40 14.26
N CYS A 336 27.56 3.95 15.17
CA CYS A 336 28.22 2.63 15.07
C CYS A 336 27.23 1.48 15.28
N LEU A 337 26.21 1.69 16.13
CA LEU A 337 25.16 0.69 16.39
C LEU A 337 23.96 0.77 15.46
N LYS A 338 24.01 1.57 14.39
CA LYS A 338 22.89 1.69 13.44
C LYS A 338 22.39 0.35 12.90
N PRO A 339 23.24 -0.62 12.52
CA PRO A 339 22.75 -1.94 12.09
C PRO A 339 21.95 -2.69 13.18
N VAL A 340 22.39 -2.56 14.44
CA VAL A 340 21.68 -3.16 15.58
C VAL A 340 20.31 -2.51 15.78
N TRP A 341 20.22 -1.18 15.67
CA TRP A 341 18.96 -0.46 15.73
C TRP A 341 18.01 -0.82 14.58
N ILE A 342 18.54 -1.00 13.37
CA ILE A 342 17.74 -1.49 12.23
C ILE A 342 17.15 -2.87 12.57
N LEU A 343 17.95 -3.80 13.07
CA LEU A 343 17.48 -5.13 13.44
C LEU A 343 16.42 -5.08 14.55
N ILE A 344 16.65 -4.30 15.61
CA ILE A 344 15.68 -4.15 16.71
C ILE A 344 14.35 -3.62 16.19
N HIS A 345 14.37 -2.55 15.37
CA HIS A 345 13.12 -1.99 14.83
C HIS A 345 12.42 -2.92 13.85
N PHE A 346 13.17 -3.64 13.02
CA PHE A 346 12.62 -4.69 12.19
C PHE A 346 11.89 -5.76 13.02
N LEU A 347 12.51 -6.25 14.09
CA LEU A 347 11.89 -7.25 14.96
C LEU A 347 10.64 -6.72 15.69
N ILE A 348 10.67 -5.49 16.18
CA ILE A 348 9.49 -4.84 16.77
C ILE A 348 8.35 -4.78 15.75
N VAL A 349 8.62 -4.33 14.53
CA VAL A 349 7.62 -4.25 13.47
C VAL A 349 7.12 -5.65 13.08
N ALA A 350 8.01 -6.64 12.97
CA ALA A 350 7.63 -8.03 12.67
C ALA A 350 6.68 -8.62 13.74
N VAL A 351 6.93 -8.33 15.01
CA VAL A 351 6.02 -8.73 16.11
C VAL A 351 4.68 -8.00 16.01
N LEU A 352 4.67 -6.72 15.67
CA LEU A 352 3.43 -5.96 15.49
C LEU A 352 2.62 -6.48 14.28
N TRP A 353 3.26 -7.00 13.23
CA TRP A 353 2.57 -7.64 12.11
C TRP A 353 1.80 -8.91 12.51
N VAL A 354 2.14 -9.58 13.62
CA VAL A 354 1.35 -10.70 14.16
C VAL A 354 -0.08 -10.27 14.43
N PHE A 355 -0.26 -9.10 15.07
CA PHE A 355 -1.60 -8.55 15.32
C PHE A 355 -2.34 -8.16 14.03
N PHE A 356 -1.64 -7.65 13.04
CA PHE A 356 -2.24 -7.30 11.75
C PHE A 356 -2.77 -8.53 10.99
N ARG A 357 -2.06 -9.67 11.10
CA ARG A 357 -2.40 -10.93 10.44
C ARG A 357 -3.52 -11.71 11.15
N SER A 358 -3.55 -11.65 12.47
CA SER A 358 -4.41 -12.54 13.27
C SER A 358 -5.87 -12.10 13.22
N ALA A 359 -6.77 -13.08 13.12
CA ALA A 359 -8.21 -12.83 13.14
C ALA A 359 -8.72 -12.54 14.58
N SER A 360 -8.00 -13.03 15.62
CA SER A 360 -8.41 -12.89 17.02
C SER A 360 -7.21 -12.68 17.95
N MET A 361 -7.50 -12.17 19.17
CA MET A 361 -6.49 -12.05 20.23
C MET A 361 -5.95 -13.42 20.66
N ALA A 362 -6.78 -14.45 20.63
CA ALA A 362 -6.38 -15.81 20.96
C ALA A 362 -5.31 -16.32 19.97
N GLU A 363 -5.52 -16.13 18.66
CA GLU A 363 -4.56 -16.50 17.62
C GLU A 363 -3.25 -15.71 17.75
N ALA A 364 -3.32 -14.38 17.93
CA ALA A 364 -2.13 -13.57 18.11
C ALA A 364 -1.33 -14.00 19.36
N SER A 365 -2.02 -14.23 20.49
CA SER A 365 -1.39 -14.67 21.72
C SER A 365 -0.77 -16.05 21.57
N ASP A 366 -1.40 -16.97 20.86
CA ASP A 366 -0.87 -18.30 20.57
C ASP A 366 0.42 -18.22 19.74
N ILE A 367 0.41 -17.45 18.64
CA ILE A 367 1.62 -17.24 17.82
C ILE A 367 2.75 -16.66 18.66
N LEU A 368 2.48 -15.62 19.44
CA LEU A 368 3.48 -14.99 20.30
C LEU A 368 3.99 -15.94 21.37
N HIS A 369 3.11 -16.71 22.00
CA HIS A 369 3.50 -17.72 22.99
C HIS A 369 4.39 -18.80 22.34
N ARG A 370 3.95 -19.42 21.24
CA ARG A 370 4.75 -20.43 20.52
C ARG A 370 6.12 -19.89 20.07
N MET A 371 6.19 -18.63 19.68
CA MET A 371 7.44 -17.96 19.33
C MET A 371 8.40 -17.88 20.51
N THR A 372 7.92 -17.79 21.76
CA THR A 372 8.79 -17.76 22.97
C THR A 372 9.34 -19.11 23.38
N LEU A 373 8.79 -20.20 22.87
CA LEU A 373 9.22 -21.58 23.17
C LEU A 373 10.52 -21.96 22.44
N ILE A 374 11.45 -21.01 22.35
CA ILE A 374 12.76 -21.23 21.71
C ILE A 374 13.63 -22.13 22.60
N SER A 375 14.14 -23.22 22.01
CA SER A 375 15.10 -24.10 22.63
C SER A 375 16.26 -24.36 21.67
N GLY A 376 17.48 -24.42 22.21
CA GLY A 376 18.70 -24.74 21.45
C GLY A 376 19.09 -23.67 20.39
N LEU A 377 19.93 -24.10 19.45
CA LEU A 377 20.40 -23.26 18.35
C LEU A 377 19.30 -23.04 17.30
N PRO A 378 19.38 -21.94 16.49
CA PRO A 378 18.41 -21.64 15.44
C PRO A 378 18.56 -22.59 14.24
N VAL A 379 18.23 -23.85 14.46
CA VAL A 379 18.25 -24.86 13.41
C VAL A 379 16.82 -25.16 12.99
N ILE A 380 16.54 -24.98 11.69
CA ILE A 380 15.28 -25.36 11.09
C ILE A 380 15.45 -26.71 10.40
N ASN A 381 14.86 -27.74 10.99
CA ASN A 381 14.75 -29.04 10.32
C ASN A 381 13.58 -28.97 9.33
N TYR A 382 13.90 -29.04 8.04
CA TYR A 382 12.93 -28.94 6.96
C TYR A 382 11.93 -30.10 6.94
N GLU A 383 12.34 -31.32 7.37
CA GLU A 383 11.46 -32.48 7.46
C GLU A 383 10.37 -32.24 8.53
N THR A 384 10.74 -31.70 9.69
CA THR A 384 9.79 -31.35 10.75
C THR A 384 8.80 -30.27 10.27
N ALA A 385 9.24 -29.33 9.44
CA ALA A 385 8.37 -28.33 8.85
C ALA A 385 7.49 -28.90 7.71
N GLY A 386 7.79 -30.11 7.21
CA GLY A 386 7.08 -30.73 6.10
C GLY A 386 7.38 -30.07 4.74
N ILE A 387 8.61 -29.56 4.56
CA ILE A 387 9.10 -28.96 3.32
C ILE A 387 10.36 -29.67 2.85
N THR A 388 10.76 -29.42 1.62
CA THR A 388 12.03 -29.89 1.07
C THR A 388 13.16 -28.92 1.41
N ILE A 389 14.40 -29.44 1.39
CA ILE A 389 15.60 -28.60 1.57
C ILE A 389 15.70 -27.52 0.47
N ASN A 390 15.23 -27.80 -0.74
CA ASN A 390 15.23 -26.86 -1.85
C ASN A 390 14.26 -25.70 -1.60
N GLU A 391 13.08 -25.98 -1.07
CA GLU A 391 12.11 -24.92 -0.68
C GLU A 391 12.66 -24.02 0.42
N LEU A 392 13.37 -24.60 1.39
CA LEU A 392 14.02 -23.82 2.44
C LEU A 392 15.12 -22.93 1.86
N HIS A 393 16.01 -23.45 1.02
CA HIS A 393 17.06 -22.66 0.36
C HIS A 393 16.47 -21.57 -0.53
N TRP A 394 15.41 -21.91 -1.28
CA TRP A 394 14.73 -20.92 -2.13
C TRP A 394 14.14 -19.80 -1.29
N THR A 395 13.52 -20.09 -0.17
CA THR A 395 12.98 -19.08 0.76
C THR A 395 14.07 -18.10 1.22
N PHE A 396 15.26 -18.59 1.59
CA PHE A 396 16.38 -17.73 1.94
C PHE A 396 16.87 -16.88 0.75
N ILE A 397 16.91 -17.43 -0.46
CA ILE A 397 17.25 -16.69 -1.67
C ILE A 397 16.25 -15.54 -1.91
N LEU A 398 14.95 -15.77 -1.75
CA LEU A 398 13.92 -14.75 -1.90
C LEU A 398 14.11 -13.59 -0.89
N ILE A 399 14.37 -13.92 0.39
CA ILE A 399 14.68 -12.90 1.40
C ILE A 399 15.92 -12.10 1.01
N LEU A 400 16.98 -12.79 0.56
CA LEU A 400 18.22 -12.14 0.12
C LEU A 400 17.97 -11.20 -1.08
N ILE A 401 17.14 -11.60 -2.05
CA ILE A 401 16.75 -10.75 -3.19
C ILE A 401 16.06 -9.49 -2.69
N ILE A 402 15.11 -9.58 -1.75
CA ILE A 402 14.43 -8.40 -1.17
C ILE A 402 15.46 -7.49 -0.48
N LEU A 403 16.33 -8.03 0.35
CA LEU A 403 17.32 -7.25 1.08
C LEU A 403 18.32 -6.55 0.15
N VAL A 404 18.83 -7.25 -0.87
CA VAL A 404 19.75 -6.68 -1.86
C VAL A 404 19.05 -5.60 -2.69
N THR A 405 17.83 -5.83 -3.16
CA THR A 405 17.06 -4.84 -3.91
C THR A 405 16.76 -3.62 -3.04
N ASP A 406 16.45 -3.79 -1.76
CA ASP A 406 16.23 -2.69 -0.82
C ASP A 406 17.49 -1.87 -0.57
N ILE A 407 18.64 -2.50 -0.40
CA ILE A 407 19.92 -1.78 -0.25
C ILE A 407 20.22 -0.95 -1.52
N LEU A 408 19.96 -1.49 -2.70
CA LEU A 408 20.15 -0.78 -3.96
C LEU A 408 19.13 0.36 -4.12
N ARG A 409 17.85 0.12 -3.82
CA ARG A 409 16.77 1.13 -3.87
C ARG A 409 16.97 2.26 -2.85
N TYR A 410 17.63 1.99 -1.74
CA TYR A 410 17.96 3.01 -0.74
C TYR A 410 18.87 4.10 -1.30
N GLN A 411 19.75 3.73 -2.23
CA GLN A 411 20.76 4.63 -2.80
C GLN A 411 20.36 5.22 -4.17
N ARG A 412 19.51 4.52 -4.95
CA ARG A 412 19.22 4.85 -6.35
C ARG A 412 17.81 4.46 -6.75
N ASP A 413 17.25 5.20 -7.70
CA ASP A 413 16.07 4.75 -8.43
C ASP A 413 16.46 3.60 -9.37
N MET A 414 15.97 2.39 -9.08
CA MET A 414 16.33 1.18 -9.81
C MET A 414 15.82 1.18 -11.25
N ILE A 415 14.64 1.74 -11.49
CA ILE A 415 14.06 1.81 -12.85
C ILE A 415 14.88 2.75 -13.71
N GLN A 416 15.24 3.92 -13.17
CA GLN A 416 16.11 4.85 -13.86
C GLN A 416 17.50 4.25 -14.08
N PHE A 417 18.08 3.65 -13.05
CA PHE A 417 19.39 3.01 -13.15
C PHE A 417 19.45 1.94 -14.25
N LEU A 418 18.44 1.06 -14.33
CA LEU A 418 18.34 0.05 -15.40
C LEU A 418 18.19 0.71 -16.77
N SER A 419 17.37 1.76 -16.87
CA SER A 419 17.09 2.44 -18.14
C SER A 419 18.31 3.11 -18.76
N GLU A 420 19.31 3.45 -17.97
CA GLU A 420 20.56 4.10 -18.36
C GLU A 420 21.69 3.12 -18.73
N ARG A 421 21.47 1.80 -18.57
CA ARG A 421 22.48 0.77 -18.94
C ARG A 421 22.51 0.51 -20.43
N PHE A 422 23.63 -0.07 -20.88
CA PHE A 422 23.78 -0.54 -22.25
C PHE A 422 22.65 -1.49 -22.64
N ILE A 423 22.26 -1.45 -23.90
CA ILE A 423 21.12 -2.24 -24.40
C ILE A 423 21.28 -3.73 -24.12
N ILE A 424 22.48 -4.29 -24.29
CA ILE A 424 22.76 -5.70 -24.02
C ILE A 424 22.51 -6.05 -22.55
N THR A 425 23.02 -5.23 -21.61
CA THR A 425 22.83 -5.46 -20.17
C THR A 425 21.36 -5.45 -19.79
N ARG A 426 20.59 -4.53 -20.39
CA ARG A 426 19.12 -4.45 -20.16
C ARG A 426 18.42 -5.69 -20.67
N TRP A 427 18.74 -6.14 -21.88
CA TRP A 427 18.11 -7.34 -22.46
C TRP A 427 18.46 -8.61 -21.69
N VAL A 428 19.72 -8.77 -21.26
CA VAL A 428 20.13 -9.89 -20.40
C VAL A 428 19.31 -9.89 -19.11
N PHE A 429 19.15 -8.72 -18.46
CA PHE A 429 18.34 -8.60 -17.26
C PHE A 429 16.86 -8.94 -17.53
N TYR A 430 16.25 -8.42 -18.59
CA TYR A 430 14.84 -8.70 -18.91
C TYR A 430 14.60 -10.18 -19.21
N ILE A 431 15.49 -10.80 -20.00
CA ILE A 431 15.41 -12.24 -20.31
C ILE A 431 15.55 -13.05 -19.02
N LEU A 432 16.51 -12.71 -18.16
CA LEU A 432 16.69 -13.39 -16.87
C LEU A 432 15.42 -13.29 -16.01
N VAL A 433 14.84 -12.10 -15.89
CA VAL A 433 13.59 -11.88 -15.12
C VAL A 433 12.44 -12.71 -15.69
N ILE A 434 12.26 -12.73 -17.01
CA ILE A 434 11.22 -13.54 -17.68
C ILE A 434 11.45 -15.03 -17.41
N VAL A 435 12.68 -15.53 -17.59
CA VAL A 435 13.01 -16.95 -17.37
C VAL A 435 12.77 -17.34 -15.89
N LEU A 436 13.20 -16.51 -14.95
CA LEU A 436 12.95 -16.76 -13.53
C LEU A 436 11.45 -16.77 -13.21
N THR A 437 10.67 -15.88 -13.84
CA THR A 437 9.22 -15.89 -13.66
C THR A 437 8.57 -17.15 -14.21
N ILE A 438 9.00 -17.61 -15.39
CA ILE A 438 8.48 -18.85 -16.00
C ILE A 438 8.81 -20.08 -15.13
N ILE A 439 10.00 -20.13 -14.55
CA ILE A 439 10.46 -21.29 -13.76
C ILE A 439 9.87 -21.29 -12.35
N PHE A 440 9.87 -20.14 -11.68
CA PHE A 440 9.58 -20.01 -10.24
C PHE A 440 8.28 -19.29 -9.92
N GLY A 441 7.62 -18.70 -10.91
CA GLY A 441 6.36 -17.98 -10.68
C GLY A 441 5.23 -18.94 -10.31
N VAL A 442 4.36 -18.49 -9.42
CA VAL A 442 3.17 -19.22 -9.02
C VAL A 442 2.00 -18.81 -9.92
N TYR A 443 1.69 -19.62 -10.94
CA TYR A 443 0.64 -19.36 -11.94
C TYR A 443 0.22 -20.66 -12.66
N GLY A 444 -0.88 -20.62 -13.39
CA GLY A 444 -1.34 -21.71 -14.27
C GLY A 444 -2.64 -22.37 -13.82
N PRO A 445 -3.06 -23.44 -14.51
CA PRO A 445 -4.28 -24.17 -14.17
C PRO A 445 -4.23 -24.75 -12.76
N GLY A 446 -5.25 -24.49 -11.96
CA GLY A 446 -5.30 -24.90 -10.56
C GLY A 446 -4.59 -23.94 -9.58
N TYR A 447 -3.95 -22.90 -10.09
CA TYR A 447 -3.44 -21.81 -9.26
C TYR A 447 -4.57 -20.81 -8.96
N HIS A 448 -4.83 -20.63 -7.69
CA HIS A 448 -5.64 -19.53 -7.19
C HIS A 448 -4.67 -18.50 -6.65
N PRO A 449 -4.44 -17.36 -7.37
CA PRO A 449 -3.58 -16.31 -6.86
C PRO A 449 -4.11 -15.93 -5.48
N GLU A 450 -3.22 -15.90 -4.50
CA GLU A 450 -3.57 -15.28 -3.22
C GLU A 450 -4.00 -13.85 -3.52
N ASP A 451 -5.18 -13.46 -3.06
CA ASP A 451 -5.60 -12.08 -3.17
C ASP A 451 -4.54 -11.21 -2.49
N PHE A 452 -4.27 -10.04 -3.08
CA PHE A 452 -3.36 -9.12 -2.42
C PHE A 452 -3.86 -8.81 -1.02
N ILE A 453 -2.98 -8.87 -0.04
CA ILE A 453 -3.32 -8.73 1.39
C ILE A 453 -4.19 -7.47 1.63
N TYR A 454 -3.90 -6.37 0.94
CA TYR A 454 -4.65 -5.11 1.07
C TYR A 454 -5.98 -5.04 0.30
N VAL A 455 -6.32 -6.02 -0.51
CA VAL A 455 -7.63 -6.09 -1.20
C VAL A 455 -8.65 -6.85 -0.36
N THR A 456 -8.18 -7.65 0.58
CA THR A 456 -9.03 -8.47 1.47
C THR A 456 -9.52 -7.73 2.73
N PHE A 457 -9.07 -6.50 2.97
CA PHE A 457 -9.42 -5.70 4.16
C PHE A 457 -10.45 -4.60 3.91
#